data_0169c76a41df161425e7fc6304735b77
#
_entry.id   0169c76a41df161425e7fc6304735b77
#
_cell.length_a   1.000
_cell.length_b   1.000
_cell.length_c   1.000
_cell.angle_alpha   90.00
_cell.angle_beta   90.00
_cell.angle_gamma   90.00
#
_symmetry.space_group_name_H-M   'P 1'
#
loop_
_entity.id
_entity.type
_entity.pdbx_description
1 polymer ?
#
loop_
_entity_poly.entity_id
_entity_poly.type
_entity_poly.pdbx_seq_one_letter_code
_entity_poly.pdbx_strand_id
1 'polypeptide(L)'
;MATMGAGPRTTAPTSVRMAVNLGGLEMKNPVTVASGTFAAGREYGDFVDVASLGAVTTKGVSLNGWEGNATPRIAETPSGMLNSIGLQNPGVAHLKECDLPWLAERGATVIVNVSGHSFDEYVAVIEALEEAPVAAYEVNISCPNVDAGGMTIGCQTDSVEAVVSRSYSRLRRNARK
;
A
#
# COMPACT_ATOMS: atom_id res chain seq x y z
N MET A 1 -23.25 63.89 1.19
CA MET A 1 -23.53 62.43 1.25
C MET A 1 -22.67 61.76 0.21
N ALA A 2 -21.59 61.13 0.67
CA ALA A 2 -20.69 60.38 -0.21
C ALA A 2 -20.90 58.89 0.07
N THR A 3 -21.42 58.14 -0.90
CA THR A 3 -21.59 56.70 -0.84
C THR A 3 -20.25 56.02 -1.13
N MET A 4 -19.65 55.40 -0.11
CA MET A 4 -18.50 54.55 -0.29
C MET A 4 -18.98 53.22 -0.93
N GLY A 5 -18.63 53.03 -2.22
CA GLY A 5 -18.77 51.76 -2.90
C GLY A 5 -17.69 50.78 -2.41
N ALA A 6 -18.10 49.77 -1.65
CA ALA A 6 -17.23 48.64 -1.38
C ALA A 6 -17.14 47.77 -2.65
N GLY A 7 -16.01 47.85 -3.33
CA GLY A 7 -15.71 46.95 -4.46
C GLY A 7 -15.66 45.45 -3.99
N PRO A 8 -16.02 44.50 -4.85
CA PRO A 8 -15.99 43.10 -4.51
C PRO A 8 -14.55 42.65 -4.26
N ARG A 9 -14.27 42.15 -3.04
CA ARG A 9 -13.03 41.43 -2.77
C ARG A 9 -13.10 40.10 -3.49
N THR A 10 -12.54 40.01 -4.65
CA THR A 10 -12.20 38.75 -5.28
C THR A 10 -10.97 38.20 -4.55
N THR A 11 -11.19 37.41 -3.51
CA THR A 11 -10.15 36.53 -3.01
C THR A 11 -9.98 35.43 -4.03
N ALA A 12 -8.92 35.47 -4.84
CA ALA A 12 -8.50 34.33 -5.62
C ALA A 12 -8.35 33.12 -4.68
N PRO A 13 -8.87 31.93 -5.04
CA PRO A 13 -8.68 30.77 -4.20
C PRO A 13 -7.19 30.55 -4.05
N THR A 14 -6.70 30.62 -2.80
CA THR A 14 -5.32 30.27 -2.48
C THR A 14 -5.20 28.78 -2.79
N SER A 15 -4.51 28.41 -3.87
CA SER A 15 -4.29 27.01 -4.22
C SER A 15 -3.41 26.41 -3.11
N VAL A 16 -4.01 25.59 -2.26
CA VAL A 16 -3.28 24.87 -1.24
C VAL A 16 -2.38 23.85 -1.93
N ARG A 17 -1.08 23.96 -1.71
CA ARG A 17 -0.11 22.98 -2.24
C ARG A 17 -0.17 21.74 -1.35
N MET A 18 -0.66 20.62 -1.89
CA MET A 18 -0.81 19.36 -1.18
C MET A 18 0.28 18.34 -1.50
N ALA A 19 1.17 18.63 -2.44
CA ALA A 19 2.26 17.73 -2.81
C ALA A 19 3.22 17.49 -1.62
N VAL A 20 3.60 16.24 -1.41
CA VAL A 20 4.52 15.79 -0.35
C VAL A 20 5.59 14.88 -0.93
N ASN A 21 6.77 14.86 -0.25
CA ASN A 21 7.84 13.91 -0.54
C ASN A 21 7.95 12.94 0.62
N LEU A 22 7.77 11.66 0.35
CA LEU A 22 7.90 10.58 1.32
C LEU A 22 9.18 9.78 1.03
N GLY A 23 10.31 10.20 1.61
CA GLY A 23 11.58 9.50 1.47
C GLY A 23 12.08 9.37 0.03
N GLY A 24 11.77 10.33 -0.84
CA GLY A 24 12.09 10.31 -2.27
C GLY A 24 10.90 9.99 -3.18
N LEU A 25 9.81 9.47 -2.65
CA LEU A 25 8.56 9.29 -3.39
C LEU A 25 7.77 10.60 -3.42
N GLU A 26 7.70 11.21 -4.60
CA GLU A 26 6.88 12.41 -4.83
C GLU A 26 5.41 12.01 -4.98
N MET A 27 4.56 12.57 -4.13
CA MET A 27 3.12 12.35 -4.16
C MET A 27 2.39 13.68 -4.33
N LYS A 28 1.36 13.72 -5.18
CA LYS A 28 0.58 14.94 -5.47
C LYS A 28 -0.23 15.44 -4.27
N ASN A 29 -0.53 14.55 -3.32
CA ASN A 29 -1.14 14.86 -2.03
C ASN A 29 -0.78 13.76 -1.01
N PRO A 30 -0.98 13.97 0.31
CA PRO A 30 -0.62 12.99 1.35
C PRO A 30 -1.65 11.87 1.55
N VAL A 31 -2.70 11.80 0.74
CA VAL A 31 -3.78 10.83 0.93
C VAL A 31 -3.39 9.50 0.30
N THR A 32 -3.34 8.47 1.12
CA THR A 32 -3.19 7.08 0.68
C THR A 32 -4.33 6.23 1.23
N VAL A 33 -4.46 5.00 0.73
CA VAL A 33 -5.43 4.03 1.21
C VAL A 33 -4.76 2.94 2.00
N ALA A 34 -5.50 2.33 2.95
CA ALA A 34 -4.98 1.24 3.76
C ALA A 34 -5.10 -0.10 3.02
N SER A 35 -4.00 -0.84 2.97
CA SER A 35 -3.87 -2.12 2.27
C SER A 35 -4.94 -3.17 2.65
N GLY A 36 -5.38 -3.18 3.92
CA GLY A 36 -6.37 -4.15 4.42
C GLY A 36 -7.81 -3.86 4.03
N THR A 37 -8.13 -2.64 3.62
CA THR A 37 -9.53 -2.19 3.38
C THR A 37 -9.81 -1.79 1.94
N PHE A 38 -8.79 -1.59 1.12
CA PHE A 38 -8.94 -1.09 -0.25
C PHE A 38 -8.53 -2.11 -1.31
N ALA A 39 -7.92 -3.22 -0.93
CA ALA A 39 -7.33 -4.24 -1.80
C ALA A 39 -6.38 -3.61 -2.84
N ALA A 40 -6.59 -3.86 -4.14
CA ALA A 40 -5.91 -3.15 -5.23
C ALA A 40 -6.75 -2.00 -5.81
N GLY A 41 -7.91 -1.72 -5.22
CA GLY A 41 -8.77 -0.60 -5.60
C GLY A 41 -9.80 -0.89 -6.69
N ARG A 42 -9.82 -2.10 -7.25
CA ARG A 42 -10.78 -2.45 -8.33
C ARG A 42 -12.23 -2.33 -7.86
N GLU A 43 -12.51 -2.85 -6.65
CA GLU A 43 -13.84 -2.83 -6.05
C GLU A 43 -14.33 -1.41 -5.73
N TYR A 44 -13.39 -0.48 -5.58
CA TYR A 44 -13.67 0.93 -5.29
C TYR A 44 -13.57 1.84 -6.51
N GLY A 45 -13.14 1.31 -7.66
CA GLY A 45 -12.90 2.09 -8.88
C GLY A 45 -14.10 2.82 -9.43
N ASP A 46 -15.31 2.36 -9.12
CA ASP A 46 -16.57 3.03 -9.48
C ASP A 46 -16.93 4.20 -8.54
N PHE A 47 -16.32 4.28 -7.37
CA PHE A 47 -16.63 5.26 -6.33
C PHE A 47 -15.50 6.27 -6.11
N VAL A 48 -14.26 5.86 -6.37
CA VAL A 48 -13.06 6.66 -6.13
C VAL A 48 -12.19 6.65 -7.37
N ASP A 49 -11.88 7.83 -7.88
CA ASP A 49 -10.82 7.98 -8.86
C ASP A 49 -9.46 7.73 -8.19
N VAL A 50 -8.91 6.53 -8.41
CA VAL A 50 -7.62 6.12 -7.83
C VAL A 50 -6.47 7.03 -8.25
N ALA A 51 -6.60 7.68 -9.41
CA ALA A 51 -5.65 8.68 -9.86
C ALA A 51 -5.69 9.96 -9.01
N SER A 52 -6.76 10.25 -8.30
CA SER A 52 -6.85 11.43 -7.42
C SER A 52 -6.06 11.26 -6.11
N LEU A 53 -5.78 10.03 -5.69
CA LEU A 53 -5.02 9.71 -4.48
C LEU A 53 -3.53 10.04 -4.66
N GLY A 54 -2.85 10.34 -3.55
CA GLY A 54 -1.39 10.48 -3.52
C GLY A 54 -0.71 9.16 -3.86
N ALA A 55 -1.21 8.05 -3.31
CA ALA A 55 -0.81 6.70 -3.69
C ALA A 55 -1.89 5.68 -3.32
N VAL A 56 -1.88 4.54 -4.00
CA VAL A 56 -2.64 3.33 -3.64
C VAL A 56 -1.68 2.35 -2.99
N THR A 57 -1.88 2.06 -1.69
CA THR A 57 -1.19 0.95 -1.03
C THR A 57 -2.00 -0.33 -1.23
N THR A 58 -1.43 -1.30 -1.94
CA THR A 58 -2.14 -2.54 -2.30
C THR A 58 -2.38 -3.44 -1.09
N LYS A 59 -3.28 -4.42 -1.24
CA LYS A 59 -3.36 -5.56 -0.31
C LYS A 59 -1.98 -6.20 -0.15
N GLY A 60 -1.65 -6.62 1.08
CA GLY A 60 -0.43 -7.39 1.34
C GLY A 60 -0.36 -8.61 0.46
N VAL A 61 0.70 -8.73 -0.34
CA VAL A 61 0.90 -9.80 -1.31
C VAL A 61 2.06 -10.67 -0.89
N SER A 62 1.90 -11.97 -1.02
CA SER A 62 2.92 -13.02 -0.82
C SER A 62 3.37 -13.59 -2.16
N LEU A 63 4.46 -14.36 -2.16
CA LEU A 63 4.99 -15.00 -3.36
C LEU A 63 3.92 -15.90 -4.01
N ASN A 64 3.31 -16.75 -3.21
CA ASN A 64 2.14 -17.56 -3.59
C ASN A 64 0.88 -17.00 -2.92
N GLY A 65 -0.29 -17.30 -3.47
CA GLY A 65 -1.55 -16.90 -2.84
C GLY A 65 -1.76 -17.52 -1.46
N TRP A 66 -2.39 -16.78 -0.55
CA TRP A 66 -2.83 -17.28 0.74
C TRP A 66 -4.34 -17.30 0.81
N GLU A 67 -4.90 -18.46 1.18
CA GLU A 67 -6.36 -18.66 1.33
C GLU A 67 -6.96 -17.87 2.50
N GLY A 68 -6.13 -17.50 3.47
CA GLY A 68 -6.58 -16.91 4.72
C GLY A 68 -7.22 -17.93 5.66
N ASN A 69 -7.88 -17.44 6.69
CA ASN A 69 -8.55 -18.27 7.67
C ASN A 69 -9.86 -18.85 7.15
N ALA A 70 -10.29 -19.99 7.69
CA ALA A 70 -11.61 -20.55 7.42
C ALA A 70 -12.74 -19.63 7.92
N THR A 71 -13.90 -19.71 7.27
CA THR A 71 -15.11 -18.99 7.69
C THR A 71 -15.81 -19.72 8.88
N PRO A 72 -16.53 -18.96 9.77
CA PRO A 72 -16.77 -17.52 9.74
C PRO A 72 -15.55 -16.73 10.22
N ARG A 73 -15.21 -15.65 9.55
CA ARG A 73 -14.03 -14.82 9.86
C ARG A 73 -14.32 -13.33 10.02
N ILE A 74 -15.59 -13.00 10.11
CA ILE A 74 -16.10 -11.66 10.41
C ILE A 74 -17.20 -11.83 11.44
N ALA A 75 -17.23 -10.96 12.46
CA ALA A 75 -18.30 -10.88 13.46
C ALA A 75 -18.60 -9.43 13.78
N GLU A 76 -19.89 -9.06 13.73
CA GLU A 76 -20.34 -7.74 14.13
C GLU A 76 -20.34 -7.60 15.65
N THR A 77 -20.11 -6.38 16.12
CA THR A 77 -20.21 -5.97 17.52
C THR A 77 -21.12 -4.74 17.62
N PRO A 78 -21.62 -4.36 18.81
CA PRO A 78 -22.51 -3.20 18.95
C PRO A 78 -21.95 -1.88 18.40
N SER A 79 -20.62 -1.74 18.27
CA SER A 79 -19.97 -0.49 17.84
C SER A 79 -18.86 -0.72 16.81
N GLY A 80 -18.84 -1.87 16.14
CA GLY A 80 -17.80 -2.17 15.15
C GLY A 80 -17.84 -3.59 14.61
N MET A 81 -16.71 -4.07 14.16
CA MET A 81 -16.55 -5.39 13.56
C MET A 81 -15.21 -6.00 13.98
N LEU A 82 -15.24 -7.28 14.35
CA LEU A 82 -14.05 -8.12 14.51
C LEU A 82 -13.81 -8.88 13.21
N ASN A 83 -12.55 -9.05 12.84
CA ASN A 83 -12.19 -9.89 11.71
C ASN A 83 -10.99 -10.77 12.01
N SER A 84 -10.94 -11.91 11.31
CA SER A 84 -9.82 -12.86 11.28
C SER A 84 -9.62 -13.32 9.84
N ILE A 85 -9.32 -12.39 8.93
CA ILE A 85 -9.19 -12.68 7.49
C ILE A 85 -7.98 -13.57 7.19
N GLY A 86 -6.86 -13.42 7.92
CA GLY A 86 -5.66 -14.22 7.72
C GLY A 86 -4.88 -13.85 6.46
N LEU A 87 -4.79 -12.54 6.14
CA LEU A 87 -4.03 -12.02 4.99
C LEU A 87 -4.35 -12.68 3.64
N GLN A 88 -5.58 -13.12 3.43
CA GLN A 88 -6.00 -13.66 2.14
C GLN A 88 -5.53 -12.74 1.00
N ASN A 89 -4.81 -13.31 0.05
CA ASN A 89 -4.35 -12.58 -1.13
C ASN A 89 -4.09 -13.56 -2.30
N PRO A 90 -4.19 -13.10 -3.55
CA PRO A 90 -4.04 -13.95 -4.73
C PRO A 90 -2.59 -14.27 -5.12
N GLY A 91 -1.59 -13.72 -4.42
CA GLY A 91 -0.18 -13.86 -4.75
C GLY A 91 0.34 -12.83 -5.75
N VAL A 92 1.69 -12.76 -5.84
CA VAL A 92 2.39 -11.73 -6.62
C VAL A 92 2.14 -11.83 -8.13
N ALA A 93 1.91 -13.02 -8.65
CA ALA A 93 1.63 -13.22 -10.08
C ALA A 93 0.32 -12.49 -10.49
N HIS A 94 -0.75 -12.69 -9.73
CA HIS A 94 -2.02 -11.99 -9.98
C HIS A 94 -1.86 -10.46 -9.87
N LEU A 95 -1.18 -9.98 -8.84
CA LEU A 95 -0.91 -8.56 -8.68
C LEU A 95 -0.20 -7.99 -9.93
N LYS A 96 0.85 -8.68 -10.40
CA LYS A 96 1.66 -8.25 -11.55
C LYS A 96 0.89 -8.27 -12.86
N GLU A 97 0.08 -9.29 -13.08
CA GLU A 97 -0.61 -9.53 -14.36
C GLU A 97 -1.96 -8.81 -14.47
N CYS A 98 -2.61 -8.57 -13.32
CA CYS A 98 -3.96 -8.01 -13.31
C CYS A 98 -4.02 -6.62 -12.68
N ASP A 99 -3.62 -6.49 -11.41
CA ASP A 99 -3.91 -5.27 -10.64
C ASP A 99 -2.98 -4.10 -10.99
N LEU A 100 -1.68 -4.36 -11.15
CA LEU A 100 -0.71 -3.31 -11.50
C LEU A 100 -0.99 -2.70 -12.88
N PRO A 101 -1.29 -3.46 -13.95
CA PRO A 101 -1.70 -2.88 -15.22
C PRO A 101 -2.97 -2.01 -15.10
N TRP A 102 -3.97 -2.48 -14.35
CA TRP A 102 -5.22 -1.74 -14.14
C TRP A 102 -4.99 -0.39 -13.42
N LEU A 103 -4.11 -0.38 -12.41
CA LEU A 103 -3.71 0.84 -11.69
C LEU A 103 -2.87 1.77 -12.58
N ALA A 104 -1.94 1.22 -13.36
CA ALA A 104 -1.08 1.97 -14.25
C ALA A 104 -1.88 2.66 -15.36
N GLU A 105 -2.85 1.97 -15.99
CA GLU A 105 -3.76 2.54 -16.99
C GLU A 105 -4.52 3.76 -16.46
N ARG A 106 -4.77 3.80 -15.14
CA ARG A 106 -5.46 4.91 -14.46
C ARG A 106 -4.51 5.99 -13.92
N GLY A 107 -3.21 5.83 -14.12
CA GLY A 107 -2.21 6.80 -13.65
C GLY A 107 -2.07 6.86 -12.12
N ALA A 108 -2.39 5.77 -11.42
CA ALA A 108 -2.23 5.69 -9.97
C ALA A 108 -0.75 5.51 -9.59
N THR A 109 -0.31 6.19 -8.54
CA THR A 109 0.97 5.90 -7.89
C THR A 109 0.79 4.69 -6.98
N VAL A 110 1.60 3.64 -7.14
CA VAL A 110 1.40 2.37 -6.45
C VAL A 110 2.48 2.09 -5.43
N ILE A 111 2.08 1.82 -4.20
CA ILE A 111 2.90 1.26 -3.12
C ILE A 111 2.48 -0.19 -2.94
N VAL A 112 3.38 -1.14 -3.15
CA VAL A 112 3.06 -2.55 -2.93
C VAL A 112 3.35 -2.95 -1.49
N ASN A 113 2.31 -3.41 -0.77
CA ASN A 113 2.46 -4.02 0.54
C ASN A 113 2.95 -5.47 0.38
N VAL A 114 4.12 -5.77 0.92
CA VAL A 114 4.80 -7.06 0.77
C VAL A 114 4.69 -7.86 2.06
N SER A 115 4.24 -9.10 1.95
CA SER A 115 4.12 -10.06 3.06
C SER A 115 4.86 -11.35 2.75
N GLY A 116 5.32 -12.05 3.78
CA GLY A 116 6.00 -13.34 3.64
C GLY A 116 6.04 -14.11 4.96
N HIS A 117 6.20 -15.42 4.89
CA HIS A 117 6.45 -16.31 6.05
C HIS A 117 7.94 -16.38 6.42
N SER A 118 8.83 -15.99 5.50
CA SER A 118 10.27 -15.98 5.70
C SER A 118 10.90 -14.74 5.08
N PHE A 119 12.09 -14.35 5.54
CA PHE A 119 12.83 -13.22 4.98
C PHE A 119 13.10 -13.37 3.48
N ASP A 120 13.35 -14.59 3.02
CA ASP A 120 13.62 -14.89 1.62
C ASP A 120 12.36 -14.72 0.75
N GLU A 121 11.18 -14.98 1.31
CA GLU A 121 9.90 -14.76 0.61
C GLU A 121 9.62 -13.27 0.38
N TYR A 122 9.93 -12.37 1.33
CA TYR A 122 9.86 -10.92 1.09
C TYR A 122 10.74 -10.49 -0.07
N VAL A 123 11.98 -11.00 -0.12
CA VAL A 123 12.90 -10.71 -1.22
C VAL A 123 12.37 -11.24 -2.54
N ALA A 124 11.85 -12.47 -2.56
CA ALA A 124 11.31 -13.09 -3.76
C ALA A 124 10.09 -12.34 -4.34
N VAL A 125 9.20 -11.81 -3.49
CA VAL A 125 8.10 -10.94 -3.93
C VAL A 125 8.61 -9.68 -4.62
N ILE A 126 9.60 -9.01 -4.01
CA ILE A 126 10.24 -7.81 -4.60
C ILE A 126 10.91 -8.15 -5.94
N GLU A 127 11.58 -9.29 -6.02
CA GLU A 127 12.22 -9.76 -7.26
C GLU A 127 11.19 -10.03 -8.38
N ALA A 128 10.07 -10.65 -8.05
CA ALA A 128 9.00 -10.91 -9.02
C ALA A 128 8.40 -9.62 -9.61
N LEU A 129 8.52 -8.49 -8.89
CA LEU A 129 7.99 -7.19 -9.28
C LEU A 129 9.06 -6.23 -9.83
N GLU A 130 10.29 -6.69 -10.09
CA GLU A 130 11.43 -5.84 -10.47
C GLU A 130 11.15 -4.92 -11.66
N GLU A 131 10.40 -5.39 -12.65
CA GLU A 131 10.07 -4.63 -13.88
C GLU A 131 8.65 -4.05 -13.87
N ALA A 132 7.94 -4.19 -12.74
CA ALA A 132 6.57 -3.70 -12.62
C ALA A 132 6.55 -2.19 -12.25
N PRO A 133 5.48 -1.46 -12.60
CA PRO A 133 5.34 -0.04 -12.32
C PRO A 133 5.01 0.21 -10.83
N VAL A 134 5.95 -0.10 -9.94
CA VAL A 134 5.85 0.05 -8.49
C VAL A 134 6.68 1.25 -8.05
N ALA A 135 6.06 2.21 -7.37
CA ALA A 135 6.72 3.42 -6.89
C ALA A 135 7.48 3.22 -5.57
N ALA A 136 6.95 2.35 -4.70
CA ALA A 136 7.57 1.99 -3.42
C ALA A 136 7.06 0.64 -2.91
N TYR A 137 7.77 0.08 -1.93
CA TYR A 137 7.36 -1.13 -1.23
C TYR A 137 7.12 -0.84 0.25
N GLU A 138 6.00 -1.32 0.78
CA GLU A 138 5.67 -1.33 2.20
C GLU A 138 5.94 -2.74 2.74
N VAL A 139 6.99 -2.90 3.52
CA VAL A 139 7.34 -4.21 4.11
C VAL A 139 6.43 -4.47 5.31
N ASN A 140 5.51 -5.41 5.19
CA ASN A 140 4.55 -5.74 6.24
C ASN A 140 5.18 -6.63 7.32
N ILE A 141 5.54 -6.03 8.42
CA ILE A 141 6.14 -6.72 9.58
C ILE A 141 5.18 -6.83 10.77
N SER A 142 3.92 -6.46 10.60
CA SER A 142 2.93 -6.35 11.69
C SER A 142 1.97 -7.53 11.77
N CYS A 143 2.07 -8.52 10.87
CA CYS A 143 1.15 -9.65 10.83
C CYS A 143 1.56 -10.79 11.76
N PRO A 144 0.67 -11.21 12.69
CA PRO A 144 0.98 -12.23 13.68
C PRO A 144 1.02 -13.68 13.14
N ASN A 145 0.70 -13.90 11.87
CA ASN A 145 0.45 -15.23 11.28
C ASN A 145 1.67 -15.81 10.54
N VAL A 146 2.86 -15.68 11.10
CA VAL A 146 4.05 -16.36 10.55
C VAL A 146 4.34 -17.56 11.42
N ASP A 147 4.41 -18.75 10.83
CA ASP A 147 4.64 -20.06 11.48
C ASP A 147 5.98 -20.22 12.23
N ALA A 148 6.76 -19.18 12.40
CA ALA A 148 7.98 -19.20 13.19
C ALA A 148 7.71 -18.85 14.64
N GLY A 149 6.98 -19.71 15.35
CA GLY A 149 6.89 -19.68 16.82
C GLY A 149 6.07 -18.53 17.44
N GLY A 150 5.10 -17.95 16.73
CA GLY A 150 4.13 -16.99 17.30
C GLY A 150 4.70 -15.59 17.61
N MET A 151 5.93 -15.30 17.20
CA MET A 151 6.48 -13.94 17.32
C MET A 151 6.47 -13.23 15.98
N THR A 152 5.81 -12.09 15.93
CA THR A 152 5.80 -11.21 14.74
C THR A 152 7.19 -10.66 14.48
N ILE A 153 7.61 -10.65 13.22
CA ILE A 153 8.89 -10.03 12.78
C ILE A 153 9.05 -8.63 13.41
N GLY A 154 7.97 -7.84 13.45
CA GLY A 154 7.97 -6.48 13.98
C GLY A 154 8.21 -6.35 15.49
N CYS A 155 8.17 -7.44 16.26
CA CYS A 155 8.42 -7.43 17.70
C CYS A 155 9.90 -7.68 18.07
N GLN A 156 10.75 -8.01 17.09
CA GLN A 156 12.15 -8.34 17.32
C GLN A 156 13.05 -7.45 16.45
N THR A 157 13.91 -6.66 17.09
CA THR A 157 14.83 -5.73 16.40
C THR A 157 15.66 -6.41 15.33
N ASP A 158 16.27 -7.57 15.66
CA ASP A 158 17.14 -8.30 14.71
C ASP A 158 16.35 -8.81 13.49
N SER A 159 15.10 -9.22 13.70
CA SER A 159 14.22 -9.65 12.62
C SER A 159 13.79 -8.49 11.72
N VAL A 160 13.49 -7.33 12.30
CA VAL A 160 13.20 -6.10 11.54
C VAL A 160 14.42 -5.67 10.73
N GLU A 161 15.60 -5.63 11.34
CA GLU A 161 16.84 -5.30 10.65
C GLU A 161 17.11 -6.28 9.49
N ALA A 162 16.95 -7.58 9.73
CA ALA A 162 17.19 -8.61 8.72
C ALA A 162 16.27 -8.46 7.51
N VAL A 163 14.95 -8.31 7.69
CA VAL A 163 14.01 -8.19 6.57
C VAL A 163 14.20 -6.88 5.82
N VAL A 164 14.37 -5.76 6.51
CA VAL A 164 14.55 -4.45 5.89
C VAL A 164 15.86 -4.40 5.11
N SER A 165 16.97 -4.84 5.71
CA SER A 165 18.29 -4.83 5.06
C SER A 165 18.33 -5.71 3.82
N ARG A 166 17.74 -6.90 3.85
CA ARG A 166 17.67 -7.81 2.68
C ARG A 166 16.84 -7.20 1.57
N SER A 167 15.63 -6.71 1.88
CA SER A 167 14.74 -6.05 0.93
C SER A 167 15.41 -4.82 0.27
N TYR A 168 16.02 -3.95 1.07
CA TYR A 168 16.72 -2.76 0.60
C TYR A 168 17.96 -3.10 -0.26
N SER A 169 18.74 -4.09 0.15
CA SER A 169 19.92 -4.53 -0.60
C SER A 169 19.55 -5.07 -1.98
N ARG A 170 18.38 -5.70 -2.10
CA ARG A 170 17.85 -6.16 -3.38
C ARG A 170 17.47 -4.99 -4.29
N LEU A 171 16.69 -4.03 -3.79
CA LEU A 171 16.29 -2.84 -4.53
C LEU A 171 17.49 -2.03 -5.04
N ARG A 172 18.53 -1.85 -4.20
CA ARG A 172 19.75 -1.12 -4.61
C ARG A 172 20.56 -1.82 -5.69
N ARG A 173 20.53 -3.14 -5.77
CA ARG A 173 21.22 -3.87 -6.87
C ARG A 173 20.55 -3.59 -8.21
N ASN A 174 19.24 -3.42 -8.23
CA ASN A 174 18.48 -3.14 -9.44
C ASN A 174 18.63 -1.70 -9.92
N ALA A 175 18.67 -0.74 -9.01
CA ALA A 175 18.87 0.68 -9.34
C ALA A 175 20.25 1.00 -9.96
N ARG A 176 21.17 0.02 -10.04
CA ARG A 176 22.50 0.16 -10.63
C ARG A 176 22.67 -0.51 -12.00
N LYS A 177 21.62 -1.16 -12.52
CA LYS A 177 21.56 -1.71 -13.87
C LYS A 177 20.85 -0.74 -14.80
#